data_e21bb3013b0467ea9ab38df5872c368a
#
_entry.id   e21bb3013b0467ea9ab38df5872c368a
#
_cell.length_a   1.000
_cell.length_b   1.000
_cell.length_c   1.000
_cell.angle_alpha   90.00
_cell.angle_beta   90.00
_cell.angle_gamma   90.00
#
_symmetry.space_group_name_H-M   'P 1'
#
loop_
_entity.id
_entity.type
_entity.pdbx_description
1 polymer ?
#
loop_
_entity_poly.entity_id
_entity_poly.type
_entity_poly.pdbx_seq_one_letter_code
_entity_poly.pdbx_strand_id
1 'polypeptide(L)'
;MENILAGPALQHITVENLPAAIFIYLVVTAVGSVAFALPGISFAILAGLLFGPVLGTICCTVAATLGAVAAFLLGRYFLKDTVGAAARKNPYLRRLLFDETGKKQIWILMITRLVPLFPYNLQNFAYGVTDMPLKTYAVGTFLFMLPGTAMYTFGTAGLADPSIRKACFLGAAILAVAVTTAGVLLKKKVLAEQEKTDLKNGDEM
;
A
#
# COMPACT_ATOMS: atom_id res chain seq x y z
N MET A 1 -18.10 -8.07 29.04
CA MET A 1 -17.95 -8.65 27.67
C MET A 1 -16.46 -8.69 27.41
N GLU A 2 -15.84 -9.77 27.88
CA GLU A 2 -14.41 -9.97 27.80
C GLU A 2 -14.01 -10.38 26.39
N ASN A 3 -13.03 -9.68 25.88
CA ASN A 3 -12.05 -10.05 24.84
C ASN A 3 -12.44 -11.16 23.84
N ILE A 4 -13.32 -10.85 22.90
CA ILE A 4 -13.76 -11.81 21.88
C ILE A 4 -12.77 -11.88 20.68
N LEU A 5 -11.86 -10.90 20.52
CA LEU A 5 -11.03 -10.78 19.31
C LEU A 5 -9.51 -10.97 19.50
N ALA A 6 -9.03 -11.00 20.73
CA ALA A 6 -7.66 -11.41 21.04
C ALA A 6 -7.72 -12.26 22.31
N GLY A 7 -7.84 -13.56 22.16
CA GLY A 7 -7.81 -14.45 23.32
C GLY A 7 -6.53 -14.22 24.11
N PRO A 8 -6.57 -14.40 25.45
CA PRO A 8 -5.42 -14.20 26.32
C PRO A 8 -4.18 -14.96 25.87
N ALA A 9 -4.34 -16.06 25.16
CA ALA A 9 -3.24 -16.84 24.56
C ALA A 9 -2.45 -16.08 23.49
N LEU A 10 -3.10 -15.28 22.63
CA LEU A 10 -2.41 -14.51 21.57
C LEU A 10 -1.62 -13.33 22.18
N GLN A 11 -2.15 -12.67 23.20
CA GLN A 11 -1.43 -11.62 23.91
C GLN A 11 -0.22 -12.16 24.68
N HIS A 12 -0.35 -13.33 25.34
CA HIS A 12 0.77 -13.99 26.03
C HIS A 12 1.90 -14.35 25.07
N ILE A 13 1.60 -14.99 23.94
CA ILE A 13 2.60 -15.36 22.93
C ILE A 13 3.30 -14.10 22.39
N THR A 14 2.58 -13.00 22.21
CA THR A 14 3.15 -11.77 21.65
C THR A 14 4.04 -11.05 22.66
N VAL A 15 3.73 -11.11 23.96
CA VAL A 15 4.52 -10.42 25.01
C VAL A 15 5.77 -11.22 25.36
N GLU A 16 5.68 -12.55 25.47
CA GLU A 16 6.82 -13.39 25.85
C GLU A 16 7.88 -13.53 24.76
N ASN A 17 7.49 -13.50 23.47
CA ASN A 17 8.38 -13.66 22.32
C ASN A 17 8.10 -12.64 21.21
N LEU A 18 8.07 -11.35 21.56
CA LEU A 18 7.79 -10.28 20.60
C LEU A 18 8.64 -10.33 19.32
N PRO A 19 9.98 -10.57 19.36
CA PRO A 19 10.77 -10.66 18.15
C PRO A 19 10.32 -11.81 17.22
N ALA A 20 10.00 -12.97 17.78
CA ALA A 20 9.53 -14.12 17.02
C ALA A 20 8.15 -13.86 16.42
N ALA A 21 7.24 -13.23 17.17
CA ALA A 21 5.91 -12.86 16.70
C ALA A 21 6.00 -11.86 15.53
N ILE A 22 6.86 -10.85 15.63
CA ILE A 22 7.12 -9.89 14.55
C ILE A 22 7.68 -10.63 13.32
N PHE A 23 8.68 -11.48 13.49
CA PHE A 23 9.28 -12.20 12.37
C PHE A 23 8.27 -13.10 11.66
N ILE A 24 7.48 -13.87 12.39
CA ILE A 24 6.43 -14.72 11.82
C ILE A 24 5.39 -13.87 11.08
N TYR A 25 4.96 -12.76 11.68
CA TYR A 25 4.02 -11.84 11.06
C TYR A 25 4.56 -11.27 9.73
N LEU A 26 5.83 -10.82 9.70
CA LEU A 26 6.48 -10.30 8.50
C LEU A 26 6.51 -11.34 7.38
N VAL A 27 6.93 -12.58 7.70
CA VAL A 27 7.00 -13.67 6.72
C VAL A 27 5.61 -14.04 6.20
N VAL A 28 4.64 -14.27 7.09
CA VAL A 28 3.28 -14.65 6.71
C VAL A 28 2.60 -13.56 5.87
N THR A 29 2.77 -12.29 6.25
CA THR A 29 2.20 -11.17 5.51
C THR A 29 2.88 -11.01 4.14
N ALA A 30 4.20 -11.08 4.07
CA ALA A 30 4.92 -10.94 2.80
C ALA A 30 4.58 -12.09 1.83
N VAL A 31 4.59 -13.33 2.30
CA VAL A 31 4.24 -14.50 1.49
C VAL A 31 2.76 -14.50 1.13
N GLY A 32 1.88 -14.24 2.11
CA GLY A 32 0.43 -14.20 1.92
C GLY A 32 -0.01 -13.14 0.92
N SER A 33 0.64 -11.97 0.93
CA SER A 33 0.34 -10.90 -0.05
C SER A 33 0.79 -11.24 -1.47
N VAL A 34 1.80 -12.07 -1.67
CA VAL A 34 2.25 -12.50 -3.01
C VAL A 34 1.48 -13.71 -3.51
N ALA A 35 1.39 -14.77 -2.67
CA ALA A 35 0.86 -16.07 -3.09
C ALA A 35 -0.67 -16.12 -3.16
N PHE A 36 -1.37 -15.49 -2.21
CA PHE A 36 -2.81 -15.67 -2.04
C PHE A 36 -3.64 -14.45 -2.39
N ALA A 37 -3.04 -13.36 -2.87
CA ALA A 37 -3.75 -12.11 -3.18
C ALA A 37 -4.67 -11.62 -2.03
N LEU A 38 -4.30 -11.91 -0.78
CA LEU A 38 -5.10 -11.56 0.37
C LEU A 38 -5.23 -10.03 0.51
N PRO A 39 -6.41 -9.54 0.91
CA PRO A 39 -6.61 -8.12 1.10
C PRO A 39 -5.65 -7.57 2.16
N GLY A 40 -4.87 -6.54 1.82
CA GLY A 40 -3.90 -5.92 2.73
C GLY A 40 -4.52 -5.40 4.03
N ILE A 41 -5.82 -5.07 3.99
CA ILE A 41 -6.63 -4.67 5.16
C ILE A 41 -6.63 -5.76 6.24
N SER A 42 -6.75 -7.04 5.88
CA SER A 42 -6.77 -8.14 6.85
C SER A 42 -5.48 -8.20 7.67
N PHE A 43 -4.34 -7.98 7.03
CA PHE A 43 -3.05 -7.93 7.72
C PHE A 43 -2.91 -6.68 8.61
N ALA A 44 -3.43 -5.53 8.18
CA ALA A 44 -3.41 -4.33 8.99
C ALA A 44 -4.31 -4.46 10.24
N ILE A 45 -5.48 -5.08 10.11
CA ILE A 45 -6.35 -5.43 11.24
C ILE A 45 -5.59 -6.33 12.23
N LEU A 46 -5.00 -7.41 11.76
CA LEU A 46 -4.25 -8.34 12.60
C LEU A 46 -3.06 -7.65 13.28
N ALA A 47 -2.32 -6.80 12.57
CA ALA A 47 -1.21 -6.05 13.16
C ALA A 47 -1.64 -5.11 14.28
N GLY A 48 -2.76 -4.41 14.09
CA GLY A 48 -3.31 -3.51 15.11
C GLY A 48 -3.76 -4.26 16.38
N LEU A 49 -4.31 -5.47 16.21
CA LEU A 49 -4.72 -6.33 17.33
C LEU A 49 -3.53 -6.94 18.07
N LEU A 50 -2.49 -7.38 17.34
CA LEU A 50 -1.34 -8.07 17.93
C LEU A 50 -0.31 -7.10 18.52
N PHE A 51 0.00 -6.03 17.81
CA PHE A 51 1.14 -5.14 18.12
C PHE A 51 0.71 -3.73 18.50
N GLY A 52 -0.59 -3.45 18.51
CA GLY A 52 -1.10 -2.11 18.80
C GLY A 52 -0.94 -1.12 17.65
N PRO A 53 -1.24 0.18 17.88
CA PRO A 53 -1.38 1.14 16.80
C PRO A 53 -0.05 1.47 16.10
N VAL A 54 1.01 1.77 16.83
CA VAL A 54 2.27 2.25 16.26
C VAL A 54 3.12 1.10 15.73
N LEU A 55 3.43 0.11 16.58
CA LEU A 55 4.24 -1.03 16.19
C LEU A 55 3.54 -1.86 15.11
N GLY A 56 2.22 -2.05 15.21
CA GLY A 56 1.41 -2.70 14.19
C GLY A 56 1.48 -1.98 12.85
N THR A 57 1.43 -0.65 12.83
CA THR A 57 1.60 0.15 11.60
C THR A 57 2.95 -0.12 10.96
N ILE A 58 4.03 -0.03 11.74
CA ILE A 58 5.40 -0.24 11.23
C ILE A 58 5.56 -1.66 10.70
N CYS A 59 5.21 -2.68 11.48
CA CYS A 59 5.33 -4.08 11.09
C CYS A 59 4.51 -4.38 9.83
N CYS A 60 3.26 -3.94 9.78
CA CYS A 60 2.39 -4.16 8.62
C CYS A 60 2.92 -3.47 7.37
N THR A 61 3.36 -2.21 7.48
CA THR A 61 3.87 -1.46 6.32
C THR A 61 5.18 -2.05 5.80
N VAL A 62 6.08 -2.46 6.70
CA VAL A 62 7.32 -3.17 6.32
C VAL A 62 6.99 -4.48 5.63
N ALA A 63 6.15 -5.34 6.23
CA ALA A 63 5.76 -6.62 5.66
C ALA A 63 5.09 -6.49 4.29
N ALA A 64 4.14 -5.57 4.16
CA ALA A 64 3.46 -5.28 2.91
C ALA A 64 4.44 -4.76 1.84
N THR A 65 5.39 -3.90 2.23
CA THR A 65 6.42 -3.41 1.30
C THR A 65 7.33 -4.54 0.84
N LEU A 66 7.75 -5.44 1.72
CA LEU A 66 8.55 -6.62 1.35
C LEU A 66 7.79 -7.52 0.36
N GLY A 67 6.51 -7.79 0.62
CA GLY A 67 5.66 -8.53 -0.31
C GLY A 67 5.49 -7.81 -1.65
N ALA A 68 5.28 -6.48 -1.64
CA ALA A 68 5.21 -5.68 -2.84
C ALA A 68 6.50 -5.72 -3.66
N VAL A 69 7.66 -5.64 -2.98
CA VAL A 69 8.99 -5.76 -3.62
C VAL A 69 9.18 -7.15 -4.24
N ALA A 70 8.79 -8.20 -3.55
CA ALA A 70 8.86 -9.56 -4.10
C ALA A 70 7.99 -9.70 -5.36
N ALA A 71 6.74 -9.25 -5.32
CA ALA A 71 5.84 -9.25 -6.49
C ALA A 71 6.36 -8.36 -7.64
N PHE A 72 6.92 -7.20 -7.32
CA PHE A 72 7.59 -6.33 -8.27
C PHE A 72 8.77 -7.02 -8.98
N LEU A 73 9.62 -7.72 -8.23
CA LEU A 73 10.75 -8.46 -8.79
C LEU A 73 10.27 -9.62 -9.66
N LEU A 74 9.25 -10.36 -9.23
CA LEU A 74 8.64 -11.40 -10.05
C LEU A 74 8.08 -10.80 -11.36
N GLY A 75 7.37 -9.67 -11.29
CA GLY A 75 6.93 -8.93 -12.46
C GLY A 75 8.09 -8.52 -13.38
N ARG A 76 9.17 -8.04 -12.78
CA ARG A 76 10.36 -7.58 -13.52
C ARG A 76 11.11 -8.70 -14.25
N TYR A 77 11.32 -9.83 -13.58
CA TYR A 77 12.11 -10.91 -14.15
C TYR A 77 11.31 -11.86 -15.04
N PHE A 78 10.01 -12.03 -14.79
CA PHE A 78 9.20 -13.00 -15.51
C PHE A 78 8.21 -12.40 -16.51
N LEU A 79 7.71 -11.18 -16.25
CA LEU A 79 6.65 -10.59 -17.06
C LEU A 79 7.12 -9.43 -17.94
N LYS A 80 8.28 -8.82 -17.66
CA LYS A 80 8.73 -7.62 -18.36
C LYS A 80 8.89 -7.82 -19.85
N ASP A 81 9.46 -8.94 -20.30
CA ASP A 81 9.71 -9.20 -21.71
C ASP A 81 8.41 -9.47 -22.49
N THR A 82 7.48 -10.20 -21.89
CA THR A 82 6.23 -10.57 -22.57
C THR A 82 5.18 -9.46 -22.47
N VAL A 83 4.84 -9.04 -21.25
CA VAL A 83 3.79 -8.05 -21.00
C VAL A 83 4.28 -6.64 -21.31
N GLY A 84 5.55 -6.34 -21.02
CA GLY A 84 6.16 -5.04 -21.30
C GLY A 84 6.22 -4.75 -22.80
N ALA A 85 6.58 -5.74 -23.62
CA ALA A 85 6.56 -5.59 -25.06
C ALA A 85 5.16 -5.33 -25.61
N ALA A 86 4.13 -6.01 -25.09
CA ALA A 86 2.74 -5.78 -25.45
C ALA A 86 2.24 -4.39 -24.99
N ALA A 87 2.59 -3.99 -23.76
CA ALA A 87 2.22 -2.68 -23.19
C ALA A 87 2.87 -1.51 -23.96
N ARG A 88 4.10 -1.66 -24.44
CA ARG A 88 4.79 -0.64 -25.26
C ARG A 88 4.14 -0.42 -26.63
N LYS A 89 3.41 -1.41 -27.16
CA LYS A 89 2.67 -1.29 -28.42
C LYS A 89 1.41 -0.41 -28.27
N ASN A 90 0.87 -0.30 -27.07
CA ASN A 90 -0.30 0.56 -26.80
C ASN A 90 0.20 1.96 -26.41
N PRO A 91 -0.14 3.04 -27.15
CA PRO A 91 0.33 4.40 -26.90
C PRO A 91 -0.01 4.90 -25.49
N TYR A 92 -1.20 4.55 -24.97
CA TYR A 92 -1.66 4.94 -23.65
C TYR A 92 -0.86 4.26 -22.53
N LEU A 93 -0.68 2.93 -22.64
CA LEU A 93 0.09 2.17 -21.66
C LEU A 93 1.57 2.54 -21.71
N ARG A 94 2.12 2.77 -22.89
CA ARG A 94 3.49 3.26 -23.05
C ARG A 94 3.70 4.58 -22.31
N ARG A 95 2.82 5.57 -22.53
CA ARG A 95 2.92 6.90 -21.90
C ARG A 95 2.71 6.85 -20.38
N LEU A 96 1.90 5.90 -19.90
CA LEU A 96 1.58 5.75 -18.48
C LEU A 96 2.68 4.99 -17.71
N LEU A 97 3.21 3.92 -18.29
CA LEU A 97 4.07 2.96 -17.60
C LEU A 97 5.56 3.17 -17.85
N PHE A 98 5.94 3.81 -18.98
CA PHE A 98 7.32 3.94 -19.46
C PHE A 98 7.74 5.41 -19.62
N ASP A 99 7.38 6.25 -18.64
CA ASP A 99 7.80 7.66 -18.64
C ASP A 99 9.28 7.80 -18.27
N GLU A 100 10.06 8.38 -19.15
CA GLU A 100 11.51 8.55 -19.01
C GLU A 100 11.89 9.49 -17.84
N THR A 101 11.00 10.40 -17.44
CA THR A 101 11.31 11.40 -16.39
C THR A 101 11.20 10.87 -14.97
N GLY A 102 10.61 9.70 -14.75
CA GLY A 102 10.40 9.08 -13.44
C GLY A 102 9.45 9.85 -12.51
N LYS A 103 9.19 11.13 -12.76
CA LYS A 103 8.30 11.96 -11.92
C LYS A 103 6.86 11.48 -11.99
N LYS A 104 6.35 11.18 -13.19
CA LYS A 104 5.00 10.64 -13.36
C LYS A 104 4.82 9.30 -12.69
N GLN A 105 5.82 8.43 -12.75
CA GLN A 105 5.78 7.10 -12.11
C GLN A 105 5.59 7.20 -10.60
N ILE A 106 6.27 8.14 -9.92
CA ILE A 106 6.10 8.38 -8.48
C ILE A 106 4.68 8.89 -8.18
N TRP A 107 4.14 9.80 -9.00
CA TRP A 107 2.79 10.31 -8.85
C TRP A 107 1.73 9.21 -9.03
N ILE A 108 1.90 8.35 -10.03
CA ILE A 108 1.02 7.21 -10.27
C ILE A 108 1.10 6.24 -9.09
N LEU A 109 2.31 5.94 -8.59
CA LEU A 109 2.51 5.10 -7.41
C LEU A 109 1.78 5.68 -6.19
N MET A 110 1.93 6.99 -5.93
CA MET A 110 1.26 7.65 -4.83
C MET A 110 -0.27 7.55 -4.95
N ILE A 111 -0.83 7.84 -6.12
CA ILE A 111 -2.27 7.76 -6.36
C ILE A 111 -2.78 6.34 -6.16
N THR A 112 -2.11 5.34 -6.71
CA THR A 112 -2.55 3.93 -6.61
C THR A 112 -2.42 3.37 -5.20
N ARG A 113 -1.54 3.92 -4.35
CA ARG A 113 -1.42 3.54 -2.94
C ARG A 113 -2.43 4.23 -2.05
N LEU A 114 -2.77 5.49 -2.33
CA LEU A 114 -3.75 6.25 -1.56
C LEU A 114 -5.19 5.96 -1.99
N VAL A 115 -5.41 5.63 -3.26
CA VAL A 115 -6.74 5.35 -3.82
C VAL A 115 -6.76 3.89 -4.32
N PRO A 116 -7.47 2.98 -3.64
CA PRO A 116 -7.49 1.55 -3.99
C PRO A 116 -8.40 1.29 -5.21
N LEU A 117 -7.94 1.69 -6.41
CA LEU A 117 -8.67 1.50 -7.67
C LEU A 117 -8.48 0.09 -8.25
N PHE A 118 -7.37 -0.56 -7.96
CA PHE A 118 -7.02 -1.86 -8.51
C PHE A 118 -6.57 -2.82 -7.40
N PRO A 119 -6.70 -4.14 -7.60
CA PRO A 119 -6.18 -5.14 -6.68
C PRO A 119 -4.69 -4.92 -6.40
N TYR A 120 -4.32 -4.85 -5.13
CA TYR A 120 -2.98 -4.53 -4.65
C TYR A 120 -1.87 -5.36 -5.31
N ASN A 121 -2.10 -6.67 -5.45
CA ASN A 121 -1.10 -7.58 -6.02
C ASN A 121 -0.87 -7.33 -7.50
N LEU A 122 -1.94 -7.14 -8.27
CA LEU A 122 -1.83 -6.86 -9.70
C LEU A 122 -1.02 -5.59 -9.95
N GLN A 123 -1.22 -4.56 -9.11
CA GLN A 123 -0.42 -3.34 -9.19
C GLN A 123 1.07 -3.62 -8.99
N ASN A 124 1.44 -4.47 -8.01
CA ASN A 124 2.83 -4.75 -7.69
C ASN A 124 3.56 -5.43 -8.87
N PHE A 125 2.91 -6.42 -9.51
CA PHE A 125 3.42 -7.03 -10.73
C PHE A 125 3.51 -6.03 -11.89
N ALA A 126 2.49 -5.20 -12.07
CA ALA A 126 2.48 -4.19 -13.12
C ALA A 126 3.63 -3.18 -12.99
N TYR A 127 3.92 -2.70 -11.76
CA TYR A 127 5.08 -1.85 -11.51
C TYR A 127 6.41 -2.55 -11.82
N GLY A 128 6.51 -3.85 -11.63
CA GLY A 128 7.68 -4.64 -12.02
C GLY A 128 7.96 -4.59 -13.53
N VAL A 129 6.93 -4.54 -14.36
CA VAL A 129 7.06 -4.44 -15.83
C VAL A 129 7.53 -3.05 -16.27
N THR A 130 7.31 -1.99 -15.45
CA THR A 130 7.74 -0.61 -15.76
C THR A 130 9.25 -0.42 -15.65
N ASP A 131 9.75 0.73 -16.08
CA ASP A 131 11.15 1.10 -15.91
C ASP A 131 11.45 1.77 -14.55
N MET A 132 10.49 1.74 -13.60
CA MET A 132 10.65 2.33 -12.26
C MET A 132 11.81 1.67 -11.49
N PRO A 133 12.76 2.44 -10.92
CA PRO A 133 13.81 1.88 -10.09
C PRO A 133 13.26 1.20 -8.83
N LEU A 134 13.81 0.05 -8.46
CA LEU A 134 13.40 -0.71 -7.28
C LEU A 134 13.41 0.14 -6.00
N LYS A 135 14.45 0.96 -5.79
CA LYS A 135 14.55 1.85 -4.63
C LYS A 135 13.40 2.85 -4.56
N THR A 136 13.09 3.49 -5.69
CA THR A 136 11.96 4.43 -5.80
C THR A 136 10.63 3.75 -5.50
N TYR A 137 10.44 2.55 -6.05
CA TYR A 137 9.25 1.75 -5.80
C TYR A 137 9.10 1.35 -4.33
N ALA A 138 10.17 0.79 -3.71
CA ALA A 138 10.15 0.33 -2.33
C ALA A 138 9.91 1.48 -1.34
N VAL A 139 10.68 2.57 -1.45
CA VAL A 139 10.55 3.75 -0.58
C VAL A 139 9.19 4.42 -0.79
N GLY A 140 8.77 4.61 -2.03
CA GLY A 140 7.46 5.19 -2.33
C GLY A 140 6.31 4.33 -1.81
N THR A 141 6.36 2.99 -2.01
CA THR A 141 5.36 2.07 -1.47
C THR A 141 5.28 2.17 0.05
N PHE A 142 6.42 2.12 0.75
CA PHE A 142 6.47 2.25 2.20
C PHE A 142 5.83 3.56 2.68
N LEU A 143 6.26 4.69 2.14
CA LEU A 143 5.79 6.01 2.58
C LEU A 143 4.30 6.24 2.28
N PHE A 144 3.85 5.86 1.08
CA PHE A 144 2.47 6.12 0.66
C PHE A 144 1.46 5.13 1.26
N MET A 145 1.91 3.96 1.71
CA MET A 145 1.05 3.02 2.43
C MET A 145 0.90 3.36 3.92
N LEU A 146 1.87 4.04 4.53
CA LEU A 146 1.87 4.35 5.96
C LEU A 146 0.54 4.95 6.46
N PRO A 147 0.01 6.03 5.85
CA PRO A 147 -1.21 6.67 6.38
C PRO A 147 -2.43 5.75 6.34
N GLY A 148 -2.60 5.01 5.22
CA GLY A 148 -3.68 4.04 5.07
C GLY A 148 -3.57 2.88 6.05
N THR A 149 -2.38 2.29 6.19
CA THR A 149 -2.13 1.21 7.16
C THR A 149 -2.37 1.69 8.58
N ALA A 150 -1.87 2.88 8.95
CA ALA A 150 -2.06 3.47 10.27
C ALA A 150 -3.54 3.65 10.62
N MET A 151 -4.37 4.08 9.66
CA MET A 151 -5.80 4.21 9.88
C MET A 151 -6.44 2.89 10.33
N TYR A 152 -6.09 1.77 9.71
CA TYR A 152 -6.63 0.45 10.09
C TYR A 152 -6.04 -0.08 11.38
N THR A 153 -4.73 0.03 11.60
CA THR A 153 -4.09 -0.44 12.83
C THR A 153 -4.52 0.35 14.05
N PHE A 154 -4.66 1.68 13.93
CA PHE A 154 -5.20 2.52 15.00
C PHE A 154 -6.67 2.18 15.29
N GLY A 155 -7.49 2.03 14.24
CA GLY A 155 -8.89 1.65 14.40
C GLY A 155 -9.05 0.33 15.17
N THR A 156 -8.31 -0.69 14.78
CA THR A 156 -8.38 -2.04 15.40
C THR A 156 -7.75 -2.10 16.78
N ALA A 157 -6.63 -1.41 17.03
CA ALA A 157 -6.04 -1.30 18.35
C ALA A 157 -6.99 -0.61 19.34
N GLY A 158 -7.68 0.45 18.92
CA GLY A 158 -8.66 1.13 19.74
C GLY A 158 -9.93 0.31 20.03
N LEU A 159 -10.27 -0.66 19.16
CA LEU A 159 -11.31 -1.63 19.44
C LEU A 159 -10.86 -2.66 20.48
N ALA A 160 -9.61 -3.09 20.42
CA ALA A 160 -9.06 -4.11 21.30
C ALA A 160 -8.81 -3.60 22.73
N ASP A 161 -8.33 -2.36 22.87
CA ASP A 161 -7.97 -1.79 24.18
C ASP A 161 -8.82 -0.54 24.51
N PRO A 162 -9.72 -0.63 25.52
CA PRO A 162 -10.53 0.50 25.97
C PRO A 162 -9.72 1.69 26.49
N SER A 163 -8.52 1.47 27.03
CA SER A 163 -7.69 2.51 27.64
C SER A 163 -7.16 3.53 26.61
N ILE A 164 -6.84 3.07 25.42
CA ILE A 164 -6.32 3.89 24.30
C ILE A 164 -7.38 4.22 23.24
N ARG A 165 -8.60 3.71 23.41
CA ARG A 165 -9.68 3.79 22.42
C ARG A 165 -9.90 5.19 21.86
N LYS A 166 -10.06 6.20 22.76
CA LYS A 166 -10.32 7.57 22.34
C LYS A 166 -9.19 8.16 21.49
N ALA A 167 -7.95 7.95 21.92
CA ALA A 167 -6.75 8.43 21.20
C ALA A 167 -6.60 7.73 19.85
N CYS A 168 -6.81 6.41 19.79
CA CYS A 168 -6.73 5.63 18.57
C CYS A 168 -7.80 6.02 17.55
N PHE A 169 -9.05 6.18 17.96
CA PHE A 169 -10.11 6.62 17.05
C PHE A 169 -9.91 8.04 16.55
N LEU A 170 -9.46 8.95 17.44
CA LEU A 170 -9.12 10.31 17.02
C LEU A 170 -7.98 10.29 15.98
N GLY A 171 -6.91 9.54 16.25
CA GLY A 171 -5.80 9.36 15.31
C GLY A 171 -6.24 8.76 13.98
N ALA A 172 -7.04 7.69 14.01
CA ALA A 172 -7.61 7.07 12.81
C ALA A 172 -8.49 8.03 12.01
N ALA A 173 -9.31 8.83 12.68
CA ALA A 173 -10.17 9.83 12.04
C ALA A 173 -9.35 10.94 11.37
N ILE A 174 -8.33 11.47 12.04
CA ILE A 174 -7.41 12.47 11.46
C ILE A 174 -6.71 11.90 10.22
N LEU A 175 -6.20 10.67 10.31
CA LEU A 175 -5.55 10.00 9.17
C LEU A 175 -6.53 9.75 8.03
N ALA A 176 -7.77 9.34 8.31
CA ALA A 176 -8.80 9.14 7.30
C ALA A 176 -9.12 10.45 6.56
N VAL A 177 -9.28 11.56 7.28
CA VAL A 177 -9.48 12.88 6.69
C VAL A 177 -8.28 13.30 5.85
N ALA A 178 -7.06 13.13 6.37
CA ALA A 178 -5.84 13.48 5.65
C ALA A 178 -5.67 12.68 4.34
N VAL A 179 -5.87 11.36 4.40
CA VAL A 179 -5.79 10.48 3.21
C VAL A 179 -6.86 10.81 2.19
N THR A 180 -8.10 11.01 2.64
CA THR A 180 -9.22 11.35 1.75
C THR A 180 -8.99 12.71 1.08
N THR A 181 -8.57 13.71 1.85
CA THR A 181 -8.28 15.06 1.34
C THR A 181 -7.12 15.01 0.33
N ALA A 182 -6.04 14.32 0.67
CA ALA A 182 -4.92 14.11 -0.25
C ALA A 182 -5.38 13.42 -1.54
N GLY A 183 -6.17 12.37 -1.45
CA GLY A 183 -6.72 11.65 -2.61
C GLY A 183 -7.59 12.54 -3.50
N VAL A 184 -8.47 13.35 -2.91
CA VAL A 184 -9.33 14.29 -3.66
C VAL A 184 -8.51 15.38 -4.34
N LEU A 185 -7.52 15.97 -3.64
CA LEU A 185 -6.65 17.00 -4.21
C LEU A 185 -5.81 16.46 -5.36
N LEU A 186 -5.27 15.24 -5.21
CA LEU A 186 -4.51 14.56 -6.25
C LEU A 186 -5.38 14.28 -7.48
N LYS A 187 -6.60 13.76 -7.28
CA LYS A 187 -7.54 13.53 -8.37
C LYS A 187 -7.85 14.81 -9.14
N LYS A 188 -8.13 15.92 -8.45
CA LYS A 188 -8.38 17.23 -9.09
C LYS A 188 -7.18 17.72 -9.90
N LYS A 189 -5.96 17.56 -9.37
CA LYS A 189 -4.75 17.98 -10.07
C LYS A 189 -4.50 17.17 -11.34
N VAL A 190 -4.70 15.84 -11.28
CA VAL A 190 -4.54 14.96 -12.45
C VAL A 190 -5.55 15.28 -13.53
N LEU A 191 -6.83 15.51 -13.17
CA LEU A 191 -7.86 15.88 -14.13
C LEU A 191 -7.55 17.23 -14.80
N ALA A 192 -7.10 18.22 -14.03
CA ALA A 192 -6.73 19.53 -14.57
C ALA A 192 -5.49 19.48 -15.51
N GLU A 193 -4.55 18.56 -15.25
CA GLU A 193 -3.41 18.35 -16.16
C GLU A 193 -3.82 17.61 -17.44
N GLN A 194 -4.76 16.66 -17.37
CA GLN A 194 -5.31 15.99 -18.54
C GLN A 194 -6.05 16.96 -19.45
N GLU A 195 -6.92 17.79 -18.88
CA GLU A 195 -7.68 18.79 -19.63
C GLU A 195 -6.76 19.79 -20.38
N LYS A 196 -5.68 20.24 -19.72
CA LYS A 196 -4.67 21.11 -20.38
C LYS A 196 -3.93 20.41 -21.52
N THR A 197 -3.70 19.10 -21.39
CA THR A 197 -3.01 18.32 -22.43
C THR A 197 -3.92 18.08 -23.62
N ASP A 198 -5.20 17.84 -23.38
CA ASP A 198 -6.19 17.60 -24.43
C ASP A 198 -6.48 18.89 -25.22
N LEU A 199 -6.57 20.04 -24.54
CA LEU A 199 -6.68 21.34 -25.19
C LEU A 199 -5.48 21.65 -26.10
N LYS A 200 -4.26 21.38 -25.62
CA LYS A 200 -3.05 21.60 -26.40
C LYS A 200 -2.93 20.70 -27.64
N ASN A 201 -3.43 19.47 -27.56
CA ASN A 201 -3.44 18.53 -28.69
C ASN A 201 -4.60 18.84 -29.68
N GLY A 202 -5.66 19.50 -29.23
CA GLY A 202 -6.79 19.96 -30.09
C GLY A 202 -6.44 21.17 -30.93
N ASP A 203 -5.54 22.04 -30.46
CA ASP A 203 -5.09 23.23 -31.19
C ASP A 203 -4.01 22.90 -32.26
N GLU A 204 -3.47 21.69 -32.30
CA GLU A 204 -2.46 21.25 -33.27
C GLU A 204 -3.06 20.42 -34.44
N MET A 205 -4.39 20.21 -34.49
CA MET A 205 -5.10 19.57 -35.62
C MET A 205 -5.89 20.60 -36.42
#